data_a7195f6d698965b6aa61bdae3978abdf
#
_entry.id   a7195f6d698965b6aa61bdae3978abdf
#
_cell.length_a   1.000
_cell.length_b   1.000
_cell.length_c   1.000
_cell.angle_alpha   90.00
_cell.angle_beta   90.00
_cell.angle_gamma   90.00
#
_symmetry.space_group_name_H-M   'P 1'
#
loop_
_entity.id
_entity.type
_entity.pdbx_description
1 polymer ?
#
loop_
_entity_poly.entity_id
_entity_poly.type
_entity_poly.pdbx_seq_one_letter_code
_entity_poly.pdbx_strand_id
1 'polypeptide(L)'
;MYGEIVKKAGLLLVGLGLTSCNNLPGDGPLASDVLEQSKQSMTRTSTGQNVVFDVIDIDVNSATLISKFDGKLLQSRFGIGGGVKRPVIGIGDQLKITIFEAGSNGLFSTGDSKQTTLDIVVQPDGKAAIPYVGLVTFSGKTLEQARQTILTALASKAVEPDVIINSTSTASRNVTVSGAVKSPAVVPLNLVPESIMEVLAKAGGPTAQPYESYVTLTRQSKTGTVLLKTLVQNPQENVYVQPGDQVFVTREPRTFTVLGSVKANNRLEFGANDLNLLEAVALAGGGSAGTSDMKGYFVFRYEEPDIVIDLIGKQKFNDLIHRGMRPDKFGRYPIVYRFDMTRAGSMLVGQNFDVKARDVIYASRHPSIDFTRFVTIIGQPISIVSGGAGIYNNFND
;
A
#
# COMPACT_ATOMS: atom_id res chain seq x y z
N MET A 1 -37.72 20.55 -62.18
CA MET A 1 -36.46 21.13 -61.67
C MET A 1 -36.41 21.30 -60.12
N TYR A 2 -37.53 21.57 -59.46
CA TYR A 2 -37.59 21.70 -58.00
C TYR A 2 -37.44 20.38 -57.18
N GLY A 3 -37.86 19.26 -57.76
CA GLY A 3 -37.87 17.96 -57.05
C GLY A 3 -36.50 17.29 -56.90
N GLU A 4 -35.53 17.59 -57.79
CA GLU A 4 -34.17 17.05 -57.68
C GLU A 4 -33.27 17.80 -56.67
N ILE A 5 -33.54 19.10 -56.50
CA ILE A 5 -32.80 19.93 -55.50
C ILE A 5 -33.17 19.54 -54.11
N VAL A 6 -34.41 19.21 -53.81
CA VAL A 6 -34.89 18.77 -52.51
C VAL A 6 -34.33 17.38 -52.13
N LYS A 7 -34.22 16.45 -53.11
CA LYS A 7 -33.62 15.12 -52.89
C LYS A 7 -32.11 15.21 -52.63
N LYS A 8 -31.39 16.09 -53.35
CA LYS A 8 -29.96 16.30 -53.15
C LYS A 8 -29.64 17.02 -51.81
N ALA A 9 -30.46 17.98 -51.43
CA ALA A 9 -30.36 18.67 -50.15
C ALA A 9 -30.66 17.72 -48.97
N GLY A 10 -31.66 16.84 -49.08
CA GLY A 10 -31.97 15.82 -48.10
C GLY A 10 -30.84 14.79 -47.91
N LEU A 11 -30.19 14.38 -49.02
CA LEU A 11 -29.08 13.43 -48.98
C LEU A 11 -27.79 14.05 -48.37
N LEU A 12 -27.58 15.37 -48.59
CA LEU A 12 -26.43 16.09 -48.01
C LEU A 12 -26.60 16.32 -46.51
N LEU A 13 -27.83 16.58 -46.04
CA LEU A 13 -28.14 16.73 -44.60
C LEU A 13 -27.97 15.42 -43.82
N VAL A 14 -28.32 14.27 -44.43
CA VAL A 14 -28.11 12.94 -43.83
C VAL A 14 -26.61 12.59 -43.78
N GLY A 15 -25.83 13.00 -44.82
CA GLY A 15 -24.38 12.76 -44.83
C GLY A 15 -23.60 13.59 -43.82
N LEU A 16 -24.03 14.81 -43.48
CA LEU A 16 -23.41 15.66 -42.48
C LEU A 16 -23.74 15.23 -41.01
N GLY A 17 -24.90 14.56 -40.84
CA GLY A 17 -25.30 14.06 -39.50
C GLY A 17 -24.50 12.86 -39.00
N LEU A 18 -23.86 12.09 -39.88
CA LEU A 18 -23.13 10.86 -39.49
C LEU A 18 -21.73 11.11 -38.93
N THR A 19 -21.15 12.30 -39.13
CA THR A 19 -19.82 12.65 -38.56
C THR A 19 -19.90 13.33 -37.21
N SER A 20 -21.10 13.65 -36.71
CA SER A 20 -21.30 14.39 -35.45
C SER A 20 -21.54 13.50 -34.22
N CYS A 21 -21.55 12.16 -34.36
CA CYS A 21 -21.90 11.25 -33.26
C CYS A 21 -20.83 11.20 -32.15
N ASN A 22 -19.61 11.71 -32.36
CA ASN A 22 -18.55 11.68 -31.35
C ASN A 22 -18.65 12.74 -30.24
N ASN A 23 -19.59 13.70 -30.35
CA ASN A 23 -19.75 14.82 -29.41
C ASN A 23 -21.04 14.77 -28.58
N LEU A 24 -21.76 13.65 -28.59
CA LEU A 24 -22.95 13.51 -27.74
C LEU A 24 -22.53 13.34 -26.26
N PRO A 25 -23.22 14.04 -25.33
CA PRO A 25 -22.98 13.88 -23.92
C PRO A 25 -23.11 12.40 -23.50
N GLY A 26 -22.06 11.83 -22.93
CA GLY A 26 -22.01 10.43 -22.53
C GLY A 26 -21.50 10.24 -21.11
N ASP A 27 -21.78 9.07 -20.53
CA ASP A 27 -21.41 8.72 -19.16
C ASP A 27 -19.97 8.18 -19.06
N GLY A 28 -19.07 8.58 -19.96
CA GLY A 28 -17.66 8.17 -20.02
C GLY A 28 -17.29 7.47 -21.35
N PRO A 29 -16.03 7.00 -21.49
CA PRO A 29 -15.52 6.43 -22.73
C PRO A 29 -16.19 5.09 -23.08
N LEU A 30 -16.30 4.81 -24.39
CA LEU A 30 -16.66 3.48 -24.89
C LEU A 30 -15.49 2.50 -24.68
N ALA A 31 -15.77 1.20 -24.75
CA ALA A 31 -14.72 0.18 -24.69
C ALA A 31 -13.69 0.37 -25.82
N SER A 32 -14.13 0.73 -27.03
CA SER A 32 -13.27 1.08 -28.17
C SER A 32 -12.33 2.24 -27.87
N ASP A 33 -12.82 3.28 -27.19
CA ASP A 33 -12.04 4.48 -26.89
C ASP A 33 -10.92 4.19 -25.91
N VAL A 34 -11.18 3.37 -24.88
CA VAL A 34 -10.17 2.92 -23.92
C VAL A 34 -9.06 2.12 -24.61
N LEU A 35 -9.46 1.22 -25.54
CA LEU A 35 -8.51 0.40 -26.31
C LEU A 35 -7.71 1.23 -27.31
N GLU A 36 -8.30 2.26 -27.91
CA GLU A 36 -7.60 3.14 -28.85
C GLU A 36 -6.61 4.06 -28.12
N GLN A 37 -6.98 4.61 -26.98
CA GLN A 37 -6.10 5.43 -26.14
C GLN A 37 -4.86 4.68 -25.70
N SER A 38 -4.95 3.38 -25.43
CA SER A 38 -3.77 2.57 -25.04
C SER A 38 -2.70 2.48 -26.13
N LYS A 39 -3.09 2.71 -27.41
CA LYS A 39 -2.16 2.69 -28.56
C LYS A 39 -1.49 4.04 -28.81
N GLN A 40 -1.98 5.11 -28.19
CA GLN A 40 -1.44 6.45 -28.39
C GLN A 40 -0.13 6.65 -27.61
N SER A 41 0.74 7.53 -28.13
CA SER A 41 1.92 8.03 -27.44
C SER A 41 1.69 9.47 -27.00
N MET A 42 2.35 9.92 -25.94
CA MET A 42 2.35 11.35 -25.58
C MET A 42 2.99 12.17 -26.69
N THR A 43 2.20 12.92 -27.42
CA THR A 43 2.68 13.96 -28.32
C THR A 43 2.77 15.26 -27.54
N ARG A 44 3.84 16.06 -27.74
CA ARG A 44 4.11 17.33 -27.02
C ARG A 44 3.00 18.41 -27.15
N THR A 45 1.98 18.14 -27.95
CA THR A 45 0.89 19.09 -28.24
C THR A 45 -0.42 18.76 -27.52
N SER A 46 -0.50 17.65 -26.77
CA SER A 46 -1.71 17.33 -26.02
C SER A 46 -1.68 18.09 -24.68
N THR A 47 -2.66 18.92 -24.48
CA THR A 47 -3.00 19.55 -23.19
C THR A 47 -3.02 18.47 -22.08
N GLY A 48 -1.95 18.37 -21.33
CA GLY A 48 -1.67 17.78 -20.02
C GLY A 48 -2.47 16.65 -19.41
N GLN A 49 -3.41 15.99 -20.10
CA GLN A 49 -4.32 14.99 -19.51
C GLN A 49 -4.16 13.56 -20.07
N ASN A 50 -3.28 13.32 -21.02
CA ASN A 50 -3.12 11.99 -21.61
C ASN A 50 -2.09 11.16 -20.79
N VAL A 51 -2.59 10.22 -20.01
CA VAL A 51 -1.76 9.20 -19.35
C VAL A 51 -1.56 8.06 -20.35
N VAL A 52 -0.29 7.68 -20.60
CA VAL A 52 0.04 6.48 -21.38
C VAL A 52 -0.07 5.27 -20.47
N PHE A 53 -0.86 4.30 -20.86
CA PHE A 53 -1.10 3.03 -20.15
C PHE A 53 -1.16 1.87 -21.13
N ASP A 54 -1.08 0.64 -20.64
CA ASP A 54 -1.37 -0.56 -21.41
C ASP A 54 -2.69 -1.18 -20.99
N VAL A 55 -3.37 -1.84 -21.94
CA VAL A 55 -4.57 -2.64 -21.68
C VAL A 55 -4.22 -4.11 -21.80
N ILE A 56 -4.51 -4.86 -20.74
CA ILE A 56 -4.25 -6.30 -20.62
C ILE A 56 -5.59 -7.02 -20.52
N ASP A 57 -5.85 -7.93 -21.47
CA ASP A 57 -6.98 -8.86 -21.36
C ASP A 57 -6.64 -9.89 -20.30
N ILE A 58 -7.47 -10.00 -19.27
CA ILE A 58 -7.22 -10.91 -18.15
C ILE A 58 -7.69 -12.32 -18.47
N ASP A 59 -6.75 -13.24 -18.39
CA ASP A 59 -6.94 -14.68 -18.42
C ASP A 59 -6.61 -15.32 -17.06
N VAL A 60 -6.75 -16.64 -16.96
CA VAL A 60 -6.48 -17.40 -15.71
C VAL A 60 -5.02 -17.24 -15.25
N ASN A 61 -4.07 -17.21 -16.19
CA ASN A 61 -2.65 -17.15 -15.88
C ASN A 61 -2.27 -15.78 -15.32
N SER A 62 -2.71 -14.70 -15.96
CA SER A 62 -2.46 -13.33 -15.52
C SER A 62 -3.16 -13.01 -14.19
N ALA A 63 -4.41 -13.48 -13.99
CA ALA A 63 -5.10 -13.34 -12.71
C ALA A 63 -4.34 -14.05 -11.58
N THR A 64 -3.87 -15.29 -11.82
CA THR A 64 -3.07 -16.05 -10.84
C THR A 64 -1.72 -15.38 -10.57
N LEU A 65 -1.08 -14.80 -11.58
CA LEU A 65 0.17 -14.07 -11.41
C LEU A 65 -0.04 -12.84 -10.51
N ILE A 66 -1.07 -12.06 -10.80
CA ILE A 66 -1.41 -10.84 -10.04
C ILE A 66 -1.77 -11.17 -8.59
N SER A 67 -2.51 -12.26 -8.33
CA SER A 67 -2.90 -12.66 -6.97
C SER A 67 -1.73 -13.14 -6.14
N LYS A 68 -0.69 -13.71 -6.76
CA LYS A 68 0.54 -14.14 -6.08
C LYS A 68 1.48 -12.98 -5.75
N PHE A 69 1.31 -11.86 -6.41
CA PHE A 69 2.13 -10.66 -6.22
C PHE A 69 1.54 -9.78 -5.10
N ASP A 70 1.70 -10.22 -3.88
CA ASP A 70 1.56 -9.34 -2.72
C ASP A 70 2.85 -8.53 -2.56
N GLY A 71 3.06 -7.50 -3.35
CA GLY A 71 4.14 -6.52 -3.30
C GLY A 71 5.44 -6.88 -2.56
N LYS A 72 6.48 -6.08 -2.68
CA LYS A 72 7.70 -6.22 -1.85
C LYS A 72 7.38 -5.89 -0.41
N LEU A 73 6.97 -6.91 0.33
CA LEU A 73 6.60 -6.86 1.73
C LEU A 73 7.85 -6.65 2.62
N LEU A 74 7.67 -6.59 3.93
CA LEU A 74 8.75 -6.25 4.86
C LEU A 74 9.92 -7.22 4.79
N GLN A 75 9.66 -8.53 4.64
CA GLN A 75 10.70 -9.55 4.55
C GLN A 75 11.67 -9.28 3.39
N SER A 76 11.18 -8.94 2.22
CA SER A 76 12.04 -8.70 1.04
C SER A 76 12.90 -7.45 1.18
N ARG A 77 12.45 -6.45 1.98
CA ARG A 77 13.17 -5.19 2.21
C ARG A 77 14.15 -5.25 3.37
N PHE A 78 13.81 -5.96 4.45
CA PHE A 78 14.56 -5.94 5.70
C PHE A 78 15.18 -7.29 6.04
N GLY A 79 14.83 -8.38 5.34
CA GLY A 79 15.07 -9.75 5.76
C GLY A 79 14.22 -10.11 6.98
N ILE A 80 14.14 -11.37 7.32
CA ILE A 80 13.41 -11.79 8.54
C ILE A 80 14.09 -11.19 9.77
N GLY A 81 15.40 -11.05 9.77
CA GLY A 81 16.17 -10.65 10.95
C GLY A 81 16.28 -11.81 11.95
N GLY A 82 16.49 -11.46 13.21
CA GLY A 82 16.46 -12.47 14.29
C GLY A 82 17.71 -13.34 14.45
N GLY A 83 18.74 -13.10 13.64
CA GLY A 83 20.05 -13.68 13.91
C GLY A 83 20.49 -13.23 15.31
N VAL A 84 20.90 -14.18 16.16
CA VAL A 84 21.33 -13.94 17.54
C VAL A 84 22.56 -13.03 17.55
N LYS A 85 22.34 -11.73 17.38
CA LYS A 85 23.36 -10.76 17.77
C LYS A 85 23.33 -10.73 19.29
N ARG A 86 24.43 -11.17 19.92
CA ARG A 86 24.57 -11.05 21.36
C ARG A 86 24.36 -9.59 21.75
N PRO A 87 23.40 -9.29 22.62
CA PRO A 87 23.11 -7.90 22.98
C PRO A 87 24.36 -7.28 23.61
N VAL A 88 24.70 -6.10 23.16
CA VAL A 88 25.80 -5.30 23.67
C VAL A 88 25.26 -4.14 24.49
N ILE A 89 26.04 -3.72 25.47
CA ILE A 89 25.78 -2.54 26.31
C ILE A 89 25.94 -1.30 25.44
N GLY A 90 25.01 -0.35 25.55
CA GLY A 90 25.06 0.92 24.85
C GLY A 90 25.13 2.14 25.77
N ILE A 91 25.26 3.31 25.13
CA ILE A 91 25.25 4.60 25.83
C ILE A 91 23.89 4.82 26.48
N GLY A 92 23.87 5.27 27.74
CA GLY A 92 22.64 5.53 28.49
C GLY A 92 22.08 4.28 29.20
N ASP A 93 22.59 3.08 28.92
CA ASP A 93 22.17 1.87 29.66
C ASP A 93 22.52 1.98 31.14
N GLN A 94 21.62 1.48 31.98
CA GLN A 94 21.83 1.40 33.43
C GLN A 94 22.17 -0.03 33.80
N LEU A 95 23.27 -0.18 34.56
CA LEU A 95 23.79 -1.45 35.00
C LEU A 95 23.89 -1.47 36.49
N LYS A 96 23.48 -2.59 37.10
CA LYS A 96 23.72 -2.91 38.51
C LYS A 96 24.86 -3.88 38.55
N ILE A 97 25.97 -3.46 39.16
CA ILE A 97 27.18 -4.24 39.32
C ILE A 97 27.32 -4.62 40.80
N THR A 98 27.33 -5.90 41.08
CA THR A 98 27.61 -6.41 42.41
C THR A 98 28.99 -7.04 42.41
N ILE A 99 29.87 -6.53 43.24
CA ILE A 99 31.25 -7.02 43.43
C ILE A 99 31.32 -7.75 44.75
N PHE A 100 31.74 -8.99 44.71
CA PHE A 100 31.97 -9.84 45.86
C PHE A 100 33.47 -9.92 46.14
N GLU A 101 33.84 -10.00 47.41
CA GLU A 101 35.22 -10.16 47.86
C GLU A 101 35.31 -11.15 49.03
N ALA A 102 36.20 -12.14 48.97
CA ALA A 102 36.30 -13.17 49.95
C ALA A 102 36.93 -12.65 51.25
N GLY A 103 37.80 -11.63 51.19
CA GLY A 103 38.48 -11.02 52.33
C GLY A 103 37.52 -10.32 53.29
N SER A 104 37.83 -10.36 54.61
CA SER A 104 37.14 -9.53 55.57
C SER A 104 37.81 -8.15 55.59
N ASN A 105 37.05 -7.06 55.57
CA ASN A 105 37.57 -5.69 55.53
C ASN A 105 38.41 -5.38 54.26
N GLY A 106 38.01 -5.93 53.11
CA GLY A 106 38.60 -5.61 51.79
C GLY A 106 38.09 -4.32 51.19
N LEU A 107 38.38 -4.07 49.90
CA LEU A 107 37.95 -2.87 49.20
C LEU A 107 36.41 -2.82 48.98
N PHE A 108 35.79 -3.97 48.83
CA PHE A 108 34.36 -4.14 48.54
C PHE A 108 33.61 -4.95 49.59
N SER A 109 34.29 -5.31 50.70
CA SER A 109 33.71 -6.05 51.81
C SER A 109 33.82 -5.25 53.10
N THR A 110 32.82 -5.40 53.97
CA THR A 110 32.80 -4.88 55.33
C THR A 110 32.69 -6.08 56.29
N GLY A 111 32.84 -5.85 57.63
CA GLY A 111 32.69 -6.91 58.63
C GLY A 111 31.35 -7.68 58.51
N ASP A 112 30.28 -7.01 58.09
CA ASP A 112 28.95 -7.56 58.03
C ASP A 112 28.48 -7.94 56.56
N SER A 113 29.20 -7.49 55.53
CA SER A 113 28.84 -7.75 54.14
C SER A 113 30.08 -8.00 53.28
N LYS A 114 30.06 -9.11 52.54
CA LYS A 114 31.12 -9.47 51.60
C LYS A 114 30.84 -8.99 50.16
N GLN A 115 29.96 -8.01 49.98
CA GLN A 115 29.60 -7.49 48.68
C GLN A 115 29.33 -5.99 48.72
N THR A 116 29.58 -5.34 47.58
CA THR A 116 29.19 -3.95 47.31
C THR A 116 28.43 -3.91 45.99
N THR A 117 27.30 -3.21 46.00
CA THR A 117 26.48 -3.02 44.80
C THR A 117 26.59 -1.58 44.31
N LEU A 118 26.80 -1.40 43.02
CA LEU A 118 26.93 -0.11 42.34
C LEU A 118 25.89 -0.02 41.27
N ASP A 119 25.14 1.08 41.22
CA ASP A 119 24.27 1.44 40.08
C ASP A 119 25.03 2.45 39.21
N ILE A 120 25.29 2.09 37.97
CA ILE A 120 26.04 2.92 37.03
C ILE A 120 25.21 3.21 35.78
N VAL A 121 25.50 4.36 35.16
CA VAL A 121 24.96 4.73 33.83
C VAL A 121 26.13 4.87 32.88
N VAL A 122 26.03 4.24 31.70
CA VAL A 122 27.07 4.35 30.68
C VAL A 122 26.98 5.75 30.05
N GLN A 123 28.07 6.50 30.22
CA GLN A 123 28.18 7.90 29.80
C GLN A 123 28.28 8.03 28.28
N PRO A 124 28.13 9.25 27.68
CA PRO A 124 28.22 9.48 26.26
C PRO A 124 29.54 9.04 25.61
N ASP A 125 30.65 8.97 26.39
CA ASP A 125 31.94 8.43 25.93
C ASP A 125 32.01 6.89 25.92
N GLY A 126 30.89 6.23 26.25
CA GLY A 126 30.76 4.76 26.31
C GLY A 126 31.38 4.13 27.56
N LYS A 127 31.75 4.93 28.56
CA LYS A 127 32.44 4.48 29.76
C LYS A 127 31.61 4.73 31.02
N ALA A 128 32.00 4.08 32.11
CA ALA A 128 31.54 4.41 33.46
C ALA A 128 32.66 4.19 34.45
N ALA A 129 32.64 4.96 35.53
CA ALA A 129 33.63 4.86 36.60
C ALA A 129 33.21 3.76 37.59
N ILE A 130 34.15 2.89 37.95
CA ILE A 130 34.01 1.89 39.01
C ILE A 130 35.05 2.22 40.07
N PRO A 131 34.69 2.31 41.37
CA PRO A 131 35.65 2.53 42.46
C PRO A 131 36.78 1.53 42.39
N TYR A 132 38.01 2.00 42.62
CA TYR A 132 39.27 1.25 42.61
C TYR A 132 39.67 0.66 41.24
N VAL A 133 38.75 0.55 40.26
CA VAL A 133 39.03 0.10 38.90
C VAL A 133 39.35 1.28 37.99
N GLY A 134 38.62 2.39 38.16
CA GLY A 134 38.71 3.56 37.32
C GLY A 134 37.67 3.56 36.18
N LEU A 135 37.97 4.22 35.06
CA LEU A 135 37.09 4.30 33.91
C LEU A 135 37.12 3.00 33.09
N VAL A 136 35.98 2.34 32.98
CA VAL A 136 35.79 1.10 32.22
C VAL A 136 34.93 1.40 30.99
N THR A 137 35.36 0.91 29.82
CA THR A 137 34.55 0.97 28.58
C THR A 137 33.52 -0.15 28.59
N PHE A 138 32.25 0.22 28.54
CA PHE A 138 31.10 -0.68 28.50
C PHE A 138 30.46 -0.75 27.11
N SER A 139 30.36 0.39 26.40
CA SER A 139 29.71 0.45 25.12
C SER A 139 30.34 -0.51 24.10
N GLY A 140 29.49 -1.28 23.39
CA GLY A 140 29.90 -2.27 22.43
C GLY A 140 30.32 -3.63 23.00
N LYS A 141 30.39 -3.78 24.33
CA LYS A 141 30.70 -5.05 25.02
C LYS A 141 29.41 -5.78 25.41
N THR A 142 29.48 -7.12 25.44
CA THR A 142 28.47 -7.92 26.14
C THR A 142 28.64 -7.80 27.67
N LEU A 143 27.58 -8.15 28.41
CA LEU A 143 27.67 -8.17 29.89
C LEU A 143 28.83 -9.04 30.36
N GLU A 144 29.07 -10.18 29.72
CA GLU A 144 30.18 -11.07 30.07
C GLU A 144 31.56 -10.47 29.76
N GLN A 145 31.70 -9.80 28.59
CA GLN A 145 32.95 -9.10 28.26
C GLN A 145 33.25 -7.96 29.24
N ALA A 146 32.20 -7.23 29.65
CA ALA A 146 32.34 -6.18 30.68
C ALA A 146 32.73 -6.78 32.05
N ARG A 147 32.09 -7.89 32.45
CA ARG A 147 32.43 -8.65 33.67
C ARG A 147 33.89 -9.04 33.66
N GLN A 148 34.39 -9.68 32.60
CA GLN A 148 35.78 -10.10 32.49
C GLN A 148 36.76 -8.91 32.56
N THR A 149 36.39 -7.77 31.95
CA THR A 149 37.21 -6.55 32.02
C THR A 149 37.38 -6.06 33.47
N ILE A 150 36.30 -6.08 34.27
CA ILE A 150 36.29 -5.65 35.64
C ILE A 150 37.10 -6.66 36.52
N LEU A 151 36.86 -7.96 36.36
CA LEU A 151 37.56 -9.00 37.06
C LEU A 151 39.09 -8.92 36.86
N THR A 152 39.51 -8.74 35.61
CA THR A 152 40.96 -8.58 35.29
C THR A 152 41.54 -7.35 35.97
N ALA A 153 40.81 -6.23 36.03
CA ALA A 153 41.29 -5.03 36.70
C ALA A 153 41.31 -5.11 38.24
N LEU A 154 40.50 -6.01 38.82
CA LEU A 154 40.40 -6.23 40.26
C LEU A 154 41.37 -7.34 40.77
N ALA A 155 41.83 -8.22 39.88
CA ALA A 155 42.63 -9.40 40.26
C ALA A 155 43.87 -9.11 41.10
N SER A 156 44.48 -7.91 40.96
CA SER A 156 45.65 -7.49 41.76
C SER A 156 45.30 -6.57 42.94
N LYS A 157 44.01 -6.25 43.14
CA LYS A 157 43.56 -5.23 44.11
C LYS A 157 42.63 -5.76 45.19
N ALA A 158 41.85 -6.80 44.86
CA ALA A 158 40.86 -7.41 45.75
C ALA A 158 41.17 -8.88 45.97
N VAL A 159 40.72 -9.45 47.10
CA VAL A 159 40.95 -10.85 47.48
C VAL A 159 39.86 -11.71 46.87
N GLU A 160 40.22 -12.56 45.89
CA GLU A 160 39.31 -13.46 45.19
C GLU A 160 38.00 -12.76 44.74
N PRO A 161 38.09 -11.71 43.92
CA PRO A 161 36.92 -10.95 43.54
C PRO A 161 36.03 -11.75 42.58
N ASP A 162 34.69 -11.64 42.73
CA ASP A 162 33.72 -12.03 41.73
C ASP A 162 32.77 -10.87 41.41
N VAL A 163 32.22 -10.84 40.18
CA VAL A 163 31.41 -9.73 39.68
C VAL A 163 30.18 -10.26 39.00
N ILE A 164 29.01 -9.72 39.37
CA ILE A 164 27.75 -9.93 38.69
C ILE A 164 27.32 -8.60 38.09
N ILE A 165 26.97 -8.60 36.79
CA ILE A 165 26.43 -7.42 36.07
C ILE A 165 25.04 -7.75 35.60
N ASN A 166 24.06 -6.94 36.02
CA ASN A 166 22.68 -6.99 35.56
C ASN A 166 22.32 -5.68 34.87
N SER A 167 21.63 -5.77 33.75
CA SER A 167 21.03 -4.58 33.08
C SER A 167 19.72 -4.25 33.77
N THR A 168 19.58 -3.04 34.29
CA THR A 168 18.36 -2.54 34.96
C THR A 168 17.51 -1.70 34.01
N SER A 169 18.15 -1.01 33.04
CA SER A 169 17.47 -0.26 32.01
C SER A 169 18.30 -0.27 30.72
N THR A 170 17.64 -0.36 29.57
CA THR A 170 18.27 -0.45 28.24
C THR A 170 17.86 0.75 27.37
N ALA A 171 18.39 1.93 27.75
CA ALA A 171 18.07 3.18 26.97
C ALA A 171 18.62 3.14 25.54
N SER A 172 19.67 2.37 25.29
CA SER A 172 20.28 2.24 23.96
C SER A 172 19.51 1.34 23.00
N ARG A 173 18.56 0.53 23.47
CA ARG A 173 17.86 -0.47 22.69
C ARG A 173 16.36 -0.25 22.73
N ASN A 174 15.92 0.77 22.01
CA ASN A 174 14.52 1.15 21.95
C ASN A 174 14.00 1.10 20.53
N VAL A 175 12.70 0.82 20.40
CA VAL A 175 11.89 0.97 19.20
C VAL A 175 10.80 1.97 19.49
N THR A 176 10.58 2.90 18.58
CA THR A 176 9.46 3.86 18.71
C THR A 176 8.24 3.28 18.04
N VAL A 177 7.16 3.09 18.79
CA VAL A 177 5.85 2.68 18.28
C VAL A 177 4.89 3.87 18.38
N SER A 178 4.29 4.28 17.25
CA SER A 178 3.45 5.47 17.19
C SER A 178 2.31 5.34 16.16
N GLY A 179 1.46 6.36 16.07
CA GLY A 179 0.30 6.39 15.18
C GLY A 179 -0.95 5.78 15.82
N ALA A 180 -1.73 5.02 15.05
CA ALA A 180 -3.02 4.46 15.46
C ALA A 180 -2.87 3.21 16.36
N VAL A 181 -2.14 3.34 17.46
CA VAL A 181 -1.99 2.34 18.54
C VAL A 181 -2.61 2.88 19.84
N LYS A 182 -2.99 1.97 20.75
CA LYS A 182 -3.66 2.38 22.01
C LYS A 182 -2.75 3.20 22.91
N SER A 183 -1.44 2.88 22.96
CA SER A 183 -0.46 3.54 23.83
C SER A 183 0.83 3.79 23.05
N PRO A 184 0.93 4.89 22.27
CA PRO A 184 2.18 5.25 21.62
C PRO A 184 3.31 5.36 22.63
N ALA A 185 4.43 4.68 22.39
CA ALA A 185 5.53 4.57 23.36
C ALA A 185 6.88 4.32 22.69
N VAL A 186 7.92 4.67 23.41
CA VAL A 186 9.27 4.16 23.17
C VAL A 186 9.37 2.84 23.93
N VAL A 187 9.45 1.74 23.18
CA VAL A 187 9.43 0.37 23.71
C VAL A 187 10.87 -0.14 23.88
N PRO A 188 11.32 -0.46 25.10
CA PRO A 188 12.61 -1.08 25.31
C PRO A 188 12.59 -2.53 24.79
N LEU A 189 13.63 -2.89 24.03
CA LEU A 189 13.80 -4.25 23.52
C LEU A 189 14.46 -5.16 24.54
N ASN A 190 13.94 -6.37 24.65
CA ASN A 190 14.53 -7.43 25.47
C ASN A 190 15.87 -7.94 24.90
N LEU A 191 16.54 -8.81 25.68
CA LEU A 191 17.73 -9.50 25.21
C LEU A 191 17.46 -10.53 24.12
N VAL A 192 16.21 -11.02 24.04
CA VAL A 192 15.72 -11.90 22.98
C VAL A 192 15.19 -11.03 21.84
N PRO A 193 15.45 -11.39 20.57
CA PRO A 193 14.88 -10.67 19.43
C PRO A 193 13.35 -10.61 19.50
N GLU A 194 12.80 -9.45 19.26
CA GLU A 194 11.35 -9.18 19.25
C GLU A 194 10.87 -8.82 17.86
N SER A 195 9.70 -9.31 17.50
CA SER A 195 9.06 -9.04 16.21
C SER A 195 8.21 -7.76 16.24
N ILE A 196 7.79 -7.29 15.06
CA ILE A 196 6.88 -6.15 14.94
C ILE A 196 5.60 -6.38 15.76
N MET A 197 5.00 -7.58 15.69
CA MET A 197 3.76 -7.87 16.42
C MET A 197 3.94 -7.81 17.94
N GLU A 198 5.10 -8.25 18.46
CA GLU A 198 5.39 -8.18 19.89
C GLU A 198 5.55 -6.74 20.38
N VAL A 199 6.25 -5.88 19.63
CA VAL A 199 6.38 -4.46 20.02
C VAL A 199 5.06 -3.70 19.86
N LEU A 200 4.23 -4.06 18.88
CA LEU A 200 2.87 -3.53 18.76
C LEU A 200 2.00 -3.95 19.96
N ALA A 201 2.10 -5.20 20.40
CA ALA A 201 1.38 -5.68 21.59
C ALA A 201 1.80 -4.91 22.84
N LYS A 202 3.09 -4.62 23.03
CA LYS A 202 3.60 -3.77 24.14
C LYS A 202 3.04 -2.35 24.09
N ALA A 203 2.75 -1.82 22.90
CA ALA A 203 2.09 -0.52 22.72
C ALA A 203 0.55 -0.61 22.82
N GLY A 204 0.02 -1.70 23.35
CA GLY A 204 -1.42 -1.93 23.55
C GLY A 204 -2.18 -2.35 22.30
N GLY A 205 -1.48 -2.62 21.20
CA GLY A 205 -2.05 -3.00 19.91
C GLY A 205 -2.66 -1.84 19.12
N PRO A 206 -3.07 -2.09 17.87
CA PRO A 206 -3.72 -1.09 17.01
C PRO A 206 -5.08 -0.70 17.55
N THR A 207 -5.52 0.54 17.21
CA THR A 207 -6.85 1.05 17.57
C THR A 207 -7.94 0.67 16.56
N ALA A 208 -7.55 0.28 15.34
CA ALA A 208 -8.45 -0.11 14.28
C ALA A 208 -8.30 -1.59 13.93
N GLN A 209 -9.21 -2.09 13.11
CA GLN A 209 -9.24 -3.48 12.69
C GLN A 209 -8.00 -3.82 11.81
N PRO A 210 -7.53 -5.08 11.80
CA PRO A 210 -6.35 -5.49 11.04
C PRO A 210 -6.45 -5.22 9.52
N TYR A 211 -7.65 -5.25 8.95
CA TYR A 211 -7.89 -4.98 7.53
C TYR A 211 -7.92 -3.48 7.15
N GLU A 212 -7.86 -2.58 8.15
CA GLU A 212 -7.76 -1.11 7.96
C GLU A 212 -6.44 -0.54 8.49
N SER A 213 -5.63 -1.36 9.15
CA SER A 213 -4.40 -0.93 9.81
C SER A 213 -3.20 -1.25 8.93
N TYR A 214 -2.43 -0.25 8.57
CA TYR A 214 -1.15 -0.40 7.88
C TYR A 214 -0.01 -0.19 8.85
N VAL A 215 0.93 -1.11 8.86
CA VAL A 215 2.14 -1.05 9.68
C VAL A 215 3.31 -0.66 8.80
N THR A 216 3.93 0.45 9.11
CA THR A 216 5.11 0.96 8.43
C THR A 216 6.32 0.79 9.33
N LEU A 217 7.29 0.00 8.89
CA LEU A 217 8.60 -0.12 9.52
C LEU A 217 9.59 0.81 8.83
N THR A 218 10.21 1.69 9.59
CA THR A 218 11.34 2.51 9.14
C THR A 218 12.59 2.10 9.89
N ARG A 219 13.61 1.67 9.13
CA ARG A 219 14.93 1.29 9.63
C ARG A 219 15.99 2.09 8.89
N GLN A 220 16.66 2.99 9.58
CA GLN A 220 17.59 3.96 8.97
C GLN A 220 16.88 4.74 7.85
N SER A 221 17.32 4.61 6.58
CA SER A 221 16.72 5.25 5.41
C SER A 221 15.72 4.38 4.65
N LYS A 222 15.50 3.13 5.08
CA LYS A 222 14.59 2.19 4.41
C LYS A 222 13.23 2.20 5.09
N THR A 223 12.17 2.25 4.30
CA THR A 223 10.78 2.19 4.77
C THR A 223 10.03 1.10 4.04
N GLY A 224 9.26 0.32 4.77
CA GLY A 224 8.35 -0.70 4.21
C GLY A 224 7.00 -0.64 4.91
N THR A 225 5.92 -0.80 4.15
CA THR A 225 4.56 -0.76 4.69
C THR A 225 3.82 -2.04 4.31
N VAL A 226 3.10 -2.60 5.26
CA VAL A 226 2.29 -3.82 5.07
C VAL A 226 0.95 -3.67 5.79
N LEU A 227 -0.07 -4.32 5.27
CA LEU A 227 -1.36 -4.43 5.96
C LEU A 227 -1.22 -5.33 7.19
N LEU A 228 -1.74 -4.93 8.32
CA LEU A 228 -1.65 -5.73 9.55
C LEU A 228 -2.28 -7.12 9.40
N LYS A 229 -3.37 -7.24 8.61
CA LYS A 229 -3.96 -8.53 8.23
C LYS A 229 -2.92 -9.47 7.61
N THR A 230 -2.07 -8.96 6.72
CA THR A 230 -0.98 -9.72 6.09
C THR A 230 0.07 -10.17 7.09
N LEU A 231 0.45 -9.31 8.07
CA LEU A 231 1.36 -9.70 9.16
C LEU A 231 0.82 -10.87 10.00
N VAL A 232 -0.49 -10.87 10.23
CA VAL A 232 -1.16 -11.95 11.01
C VAL A 232 -1.23 -13.25 10.20
N GLN A 233 -1.53 -13.15 8.89
CA GLN A 233 -1.71 -14.32 8.03
C GLN A 233 -0.40 -14.90 7.52
N ASN A 234 0.64 -14.06 7.37
CA ASN A 234 1.94 -14.46 6.84
C ASN A 234 3.06 -14.22 7.87
N PRO A 235 3.42 -15.22 8.68
CA PRO A 235 4.44 -15.07 9.73
C PRO A 235 5.81 -14.63 9.21
N GLN A 236 6.14 -14.86 7.95
CA GLN A 236 7.42 -14.45 7.36
C GLN A 236 7.53 -12.93 7.21
N GLU A 237 6.40 -12.22 7.14
CA GLU A 237 6.36 -10.76 7.11
C GLU A 237 6.52 -10.12 8.50
N ASN A 238 6.34 -10.91 9.56
CA ASN A 238 6.53 -10.45 10.94
C ASN A 238 8.03 -10.40 11.29
N VAL A 239 8.73 -9.46 10.66
CA VAL A 239 10.18 -9.30 10.80
C VAL A 239 10.56 -8.84 12.21
N TYR A 240 11.79 -9.21 12.63
CA TYR A 240 12.33 -8.76 13.91
C TYR A 240 12.77 -7.31 13.84
N VAL A 241 12.42 -6.55 14.87
CA VAL A 241 12.81 -5.15 15.01
C VAL A 241 14.25 -5.03 15.53
N GLN A 242 14.86 -3.88 15.28
CA GLN A 242 16.20 -3.54 15.72
C GLN A 242 16.19 -2.22 16.50
N PRO A 243 17.21 -1.99 17.39
CA PRO A 243 17.34 -0.72 18.06
C PRO A 243 17.35 0.47 17.08
N GLY A 244 16.56 1.49 17.36
CA GLY A 244 16.39 2.67 16.52
C GLY A 244 15.33 2.54 15.42
N ASP A 245 14.67 1.38 15.27
CA ASP A 245 13.54 1.22 14.37
C ASP A 245 12.36 2.08 14.81
N GLN A 246 11.58 2.52 13.83
CA GLN A 246 10.30 3.18 14.04
C GLN A 246 9.19 2.33 13.42
N VAL A 247 8.19 2.00 14.23
CA VAL A 247 6.97 1.31 13.81
C VAL A 247 5.83 2.30 13.88
N PHE A 248 5.28 2.66 12.74
CA PHE A 248 4.17 3.61 12.63
C PHE A 248 2.92 2.88 12.15
N VAL A 249 1.82 3.02 12.87
CA VAL A 249 0.54 2.43 12.48
C VAL A 249 -0.37 3.51 11.93
N THR A 250 -0.88 3.29 10.72
CA THR A 250 -1.85 4.18 10.08
C THR A 250 -3.18 3.46 9.93
N ARG A 251 -4.28 4.10 10.27
CA ARG A 251 -5.61 3.65 9.87
C ARG A 251 -5.94 4.23 8.50
N GLU A 252 -6.13 3.40 7.50
CA GLU A 252 -6.58 3.80 6.18
C GLU A 252 -7.66 2.82 5.70
N PRO A 253 -8.93 3.24 5.63
CA PRO A 253 -9.99 2.41 5.07
C PRO A 253 -9.67 2.04 3.62
N ARG A 254 -9.71 0.75 3.30
CA ARG A 254 -9.51 0.26 1.94
C ARG A 254 -10.76 0.55 1.13
N THR A 255 -10.63 1.33 0.09
CA THR A 255 -11.73 1.70 -0.79
C THR A 255 -11.39 1.46 -2.24
N PHE A 256 -12.39 1.19 -3.06
CA PHE A 256 -12.34 1.18 -4.51
C PHE A 256 -13.50 1.99 -5.07
N THR A 257 -13.43 2.36 -6.34
CA THR A 257 -14.45 3.19 -6.99
C THR A 257 -15.05 2.42 -8.15
N VAL A 258 -16.37 2.41 -8.29
CA VAL A 258 -17.07 1.83 -9.43
C VAL A 258 -17.79 2.92 -10.20
N LEU A 259 -17.53 3.02 -11.50
CA LEU A 259 -18.05 4.06 -12.39
C LEU A 259 -18.57 3.48 -13.68
N GLY A 260 -19.32 4.30 -14.44
CA GLY A 260 -19.81 4.01 -15.78
C GLY A 260 -21.21 3.41 -15.79
N SER A 261 -21.46 2.45 -16.69
CA SER A 261 -22.76 1.83 -16.88
C SER A 261 -23.08 0.76 -15.84
N VAL A 262 -23.04 1.16 -14.57
CA VAL A 262 -23.45 0.38 -13.40
C VAL A 262 -24.70 1.00 -12.78
N LYS A 263 -25.38 0.24 -11.91
CA LYS A 263 -26.60 0.73 -11.26
C LYS A 263 -26.34 1.93 -10.34
N ALA A 264 -25.18 1.95 -9.66
CA ALA A 264 -24.77 3.04 -8.77
C ALA A 264 -23.27 3.33 -8.92
N ASN A 265 -22.93 4.53 -9.40
CA ASN A 265 -21.58 5.05 -9.35
C ASN A 265 -21.24 5.42 -7.93
N ASN A 266 -20.26 4.74 -7.33
CA ASN A 266 -19.95 4.94 -5.92
C ASN A 266 -18.50 4.60 -5.58
N ARG A 267 -18.03 5.18 -4.47
CA ARG A 267 -16.82 4.75 -3.78
C ARG A 267 -17.22 3.81 -2.65
N LEU A 268 -16.73 2.59 -2.69
CA LEU A 268 -17.12 1.49 -1.80
C LEU A 268 -15.95 1.09 -0.90
N GLU A 269 -16.24 0.63 0.30
CA GLU A 269 -15.27 0.09 1.24
C GLU A 269 -15.22 -1.44 1.14
N PHE A 270 -14.03 -2.01 1.34
CA PHE A 270 -13.83 -3.47 1.34
C PHE A 270 -14.48 -4.16 2.55
N GLY A 271 -14.56 -3.46 3.70
CA GLY A 271 -14.88 -4.11 4.97
C GLY A 271 -13.81 -5.14 5.38
N ALA A 272 -14.25 -6.19 6.06
CA ALA A 272 -13.36 -7.23 6.61
C ALA A 272 -12.81 -8.22 5.58
N ASN A 273 -13.52 -8.40 4.46
CA ASN A 273 -13.18 -9.39 3.44
C ASN A 273 -12.35 -8.77 2.31
N ASP A 274 -11.53 -9.59 1.66
CA ASP A 274 -11.00 -9.26 0.36
C ASP A 274 -12.11 -9.51 -0.67
N LEU A 275 -12.17 -8.66 -1.69
CA LEU A 275 -13.21 -8.70 -2.71
C LEU A 275 -12.60 -9.06 -4.05
N ASN A 276 -13.23 -9.99 -4.76
CA ASN A 276 -12.94 -10.21 -6.16
C ASN A 276 -13.72 -9.24 -7.07
N LEU A 277 -13.38 -9.22 -8.35
CA LEU A 277 -14.00 -8.30 -9.30
C LEU A 277 -15.52 -8.45 -9.39
N LEU A 278 -16.03 -9.69 -9.35
CA LEU A 278 -17.48 -9.93 -9.47
C LEU A 278 -18.23 -9.42 -8.25
N GLU A 279 -17.69 -9.65 -7.07
CA GLU A 279 -18.25 -9.14 -5.81
C GLU A 279 -18.23 -7.60 -5.78
N ALA A 280 -17.13 -6.99 -6.22
CA ALA A 280 -17.00 -5.53 -6.28
C ALA A 280 -18.03 -4.91 -7.24
N VAL A 281 -18.24 -5.50 -8.41
CA VAL A 281 -19.28 -5.07 -9.37
C VAL A 281 -20.69 -5.31 -8.80
N ALA A 282 -20.91 -6.44 -8.12
CA ALA A 282 -22.20 -6.74 -7.48
C ALA A 282 -22.54 -5.75 -6.36
N LEU A 283 -21.56 -5.31 -5.56
CA LEU A 283 -21.75 -4.28 -4.54
C LEU A 283 -22.21 -2.93 -5.12
N ALA A 284 -21.80 -2.61 -6.35
CA ALA A 284 -22.29 -1.44 -7.09
C ALA A 284 -23.67 -1.66 -7.74
N GLY A 285 -24.32 -2.80 -7.46
CA GLY A 285 -25.62 -3.17 -8.00
C GLY A 285 -25.56 -3.85 -9.38
N GLY A 286 -24.38 -4.24 -9.83
CA GLY A 286 -24.16 -4.86 -11.15
C GLY A 286 -24.15 -3.87 -12.31
N GLY A 287 -23.95 -4.39 -13.52
CA GLY A 287 -24.09 -3.60 -14.75
C GLY A 287 -25.54 -3.18 -14.98
N SER A 288 -25.75 -1.97 -15.45
CA SER A 288 -27.10 -1.47 -15.78
C SER A 288 -27.70 -2.29 -16.93
N ALA A 289 -28.88 -2.88 -16.70
CA ALA A 289 -29.57 -3.69 -17.69
C ALA A 289 -29.85 -2.85 -18.98
N GLY A 290 -29.47 -3.38 -20.14
CA GLY A 290 -29.67 -2.75 -21.43
C GLY A 290 -28.71 -1.61 -21.78
N THR A 291 -27.82 -1.17 -20.88
CA THR A 291 -26.86 -0.10 -21.17
C THR A 291 -25.41 -0.50 -21.01
N SER A 292 -25.09 -1.48 -20.18
CA SER A 292 -23.74 -1.94 -19.94
C SER A 292 -23.21 -2.80 -21.10
N ASP A 293 -21.96 -2.57 -21.48
CA ASP A 293 -21.23 -3.42 -22.41
C ASP A 293 -20.53 -4.55 -21.65
N MET A 294 -21.01 -5.78 -21.83
CA MET A 294 -20.41 -6.95 -21.17
C MET A 294 -18.99 -7.26 -21.62
N LYS A 295 -18.48 -6.64 -22.71
CA LYS A 295 -17.08 -6.75 -23.18
C LYS A 295 -16.18 -5.64 -22.64
N GLY A 296 -16.74 -4.68 -21.91
CA GLY A 296 -16.07 -3.46 -21.51
C GLY A 296 -16.03 -3.22 -20.01
N TYR A 297 -15.68 -4.23 -19.22
CA TYR A 297 -15.32 -4.02 -17.83
C TYR A 297 -13.83 -3.80 -17.71
N PHE A 298 -13.43 -2.67 -17.14
CA PHE A 298 -12.04 -2.26 -16.98
C PHE A 298 -11.71 -2.02 -15.52
N VAL A 299 -10.49 -2.45 -15.09
CA VAL A 299 -9.93 -2.09 -13.79
C VAL A 299 -8.68 -1.25 -14.04
N PHE A 300 -8.75 0.02 -13.67
CA PHE A 300 -7.61 0.96 -13.73
C PHE A 300 -6.85 0.86 -12.41
N ARG A 301 -5.56 0.52 -12.52
CA ARG A 301 -4.69 0.28 -11.37
C ARG A 301 -3.27 0.75 -11.64
N TYR A 302 -2.59 1.20 -10.60
CA TYR A 302 -1.15 1.41 -10.62
C TYR A 302 -0.45 0.21 -10.01
N GLU A 303 0.40 -0.46 -10.79
CA GLU A 303 1.12 -1.68 -10.41
C GLU A 303 2.62 -1.45 -10.23
N GLU A 304 3.26 -2.23 -9.36
CA GLU A 304 4.71 -2.25 -9.18
C GLU A 304 5.42 -2.62 -10.50
N PRO A 305 6.62 -2.07 -10.78
CA PRO A 305 7.35 -2.33 -12.04
C PRO A 305 7.56 -3.80 -12.32
N ASP A 306 7.88 -4.59 -11.29
CA ASP A 306 8.16 -6.02 -11.45
C ASP A 306 6.91 -6.78 -11.93
N ILE A 307 5.72 -6.44 -11.40
CA ILE A 307 4.42 -7.01 -11.84
C ILE A 307 4.17 -6.68 -13.31
N VAL A 308 4.38 -5.40 -13.68
CA VAL A 308 4.16 -4.97 -15.05
C VAL A 308 5.11 -5.70 -16.02
N ILE A 309 6.38 -5.84 -15.64
CA ILE A 309 7.38 -6.56 -16.46
C ILE A 309 7.00 -8.04 -16.61
N ASP A 310 6.52 -8.68 -15.57
CA ASP A 310 6.10 -10.08 -15.62
C ASP A 310 4.82 -10.28 -16.45
N LEU A 311 3.92 -9.29 -16.48
CA LEU A 311 2.69 -9.33 -17.27
C LEU A 311 2.90 -9.08 -18.77
N ILE A 312 3.69 -8.05 -19.13
CA ILE A 312 3.80 -7.60 -20.51
C ILE A 312 5.18 -7.81 -21.14
N GLY A 313 6.15 -8.25 -20.36
CA GLY A 313 7.54 -8.42 -20.77
C GLY A 313 8.36 -7.12 -20.72
N LYS A 314 9.64 -7.25 -20.44
CA LYS A 314 10.57 -6.12 -20.26
C LYS A 314 10.68 -5.22 -21.49
N GLN A 315 10.62 -5.81 -22.70
CA GLN A 315 10.72 -5.06 -23.95
C GLN A 315 9.52 -4.10 -24.12
N LYS A 316 8.30 -4.62 -23.98
CA LYS A 316 7.07 -3.81 -24.10
C LYS A 316 7.00 -2.76 -22.99
N PHE A 317 7.44 -3.09 -21.78
CA PHE A 317 7.53 -2.13 -20.68
C PHE A 317 8.44 -0.94 -21.05
N ASN A 318 9.63 -1.21 -21.58
CA ASN A 318 10.55 -0.14 -22.02
C ASN A 318 9.94 0.70 -23.16
N ASP A 319 9.28 0.09 -24.13
CA ASP A 319 8.59 0.80 -25.23
C ASP A 319 7.52 1.75 -24.69
N LEU A 320 6.75 1.33 -23.69
CA LEU A 320 5.75 2.19 -23.04
C LEU A 320 6.38 3.37 -22.30
N ILE A 321 7.50 3.16 -21.63
CA ILE A 321 8.30 4.25 -21.01
C ILE A 321 8.74 5.26 -22.09
N HIS A 322 9.25 4.80 -23.24
CA HIS A 322 9.63 5.67 -24.36
C HIS A 322 8.43 6.42 -24.96
N ARG A 323 7.26 5.78 -24.99
CA ARG A 323 5.99 6.42 -25.43
C ARG A 323 5.46 7.46 -24.44
N GLY A 324 6.03 7.56 -23.24
CA GLY A 324 5.67 8.54 -22.22
C GLY A 324 4.93 7.99 -21.00
N MET A 325 4.85 6.67 -20.81
CA MET A 325 4.32 6.10 -19.57
C MET A 325 5.17 6.57 -18.37
N ARG A 326 4.52 7.08 -17.33
CA ARG A 326 5.16 7.61 -16.14
C ARG A 326 4.62 6.93 -14.89
N PRO A 327 5.47 6.70 -13.88
CA PRO A 327 5.02 6.19 -12.60
C PRO A 327 4.26 7.25 -11.80
N ASP A 328 3.44 6.78 -10.86
CA ASP A 328 2.86 7.61 -9.82
C ASP A 328 3.94 8.04 -8.78
N LYS A 329 3.54 8.82 -7.79
CA LYS A 329 4.44 9.29 -6.71
C LYS A 329 5.05 8.16 -5.86
N PHE A 330 4.55 6.92 -5.99
CA PHE A 330 5.05 5.73 -5.30
C PHE A 330 5.90 4.82 -6.21
N GLY A 331 6.15 5.22 -7.47
CA GLY A 331 6.93 4.45 -8.43
C GLY A 331 6.16 3.36 -9.17
N ARG A 332 4.82 3.34 -9.10
CA ARG A 332 3.95 2.34 -9.72
C ARG A 332 3.45 2.84 -11.07
N TYR A 333 3.26 1.93 -12.02
CA TYR A 333 2.90 2.23 -13.42
C TYR A 333 1.43 1.95 -13.72
N PRO A 334 0.77 2.80 -14.54
CA PRO A 334 -0.64 2.67 -14.87
C PRO A 334 -0.88 1.47 -15.80
N ILE A 335 -1.74 0.56 -15.39
CA ILE A 335 -2.22 -0.59 -16.15
C ILE A 335 -3.75 -0.62 -16.11
N VAL A 336 -4.35 -1.03 -17.20
CA VAL A 336 -5.79 -1.22 -17.33
C VAL A 336 -6.04 -2.69 -17.64
N TYR A 337 -6.77 -3.36 -16.76
CA TYR A 337 -7.18 -4.76 -16.97
C TYR A 337 -8.57 -4.78 -17.60
N ARG A 338 -8.73 -5.53 -18.69
CA ARG A 338 -10.01 -5.69 -19.35
C ARG A 338 -10.59 -7.07 -19.13
N PHE A 339 -11.87 -7.12 -18.81
CA PHE A 339 -12.67 -8.33 -18.66
C PHE A 339 -13.79 -8.37 -19.68
N ASP A 340 -13.82 -9.45 -20.46
CA ASP A 340 -14.93 -9.77 -21.38
C ASP A 340 -15.89 -10.74 -20.68
N MET A 341 -16.94 -10.22 -20.07
CA MET A 341 -17.94 -10.99 -19.32
C MET A 341 -18.89 -11.80 -20.23
N THR A 342 -18.74 -11.74 -21.54
CA THR A 342 -19.58 -12.55 -22.46
C THR A 342 -19.15 -14.02 -22.49
N ARG A 343 -17.97 -14.34 -21.98
CA ARG A 343 -17.44 -15.70 -21.95
C ARG A 343 -17.68 -16.32 -20.57
N ALA A 344 -18.21 -17.55 -20.53
CA ALA A 344 -18.46 -18.24 -19.27
C ALA A 344 -17.18 -18.39 -18.41
N GLY A 345 -16.03 -18.64 -19.03
CA GLY A 345 -14.74 -18.72 -18.32
C GLY A 345 -14.30 -17.41 -17.65
N SER A 346 -14.76 -16.27 -18.16
CA SER A 346 -14.43 -14.97 -17.55
C SER A 346 -15.03 -14.78 -16.17
N MET A 347 -16.14 -15.46 -15.85
CA MET A 347 -16.69 -15.45 -14.50
C MET A 347 -15.73 -16.12 -13.50
N LEU A 348 -15.11 -17.24 -13.89
CA LEU A 348 -14.10 -17.91 -13.05
C LEU A 348 -12.83 -17.06 -12.91
N VAL A 349 -12.43 -16.38 -13.99
CA VAL A 349 -11.30 -15.43 -13.95
C VAL A 349 -11.61 -14.26 -13.02
N GLY A 350 -12.82 -13.69 -13.12
CA GLY A 350 -13.25 -12.59 -12.26
C GLY A 350 -13.34 -12.96 -10.77
N GLN A 351 -13.64 -14.23 -10.44
CA GLN A 351 -13.59 -14.75 -9.07
C GLN A 351 -12.17 -14.85 -8.52
N ASN A 352 -11.17 -15.04 -9.37
CA ASN A 352 -9.75 -15.14 -9.00
C ASN A 352 -8.98 -13.82 -9.18
N PHE A 353 -9.67 -12.73 -9.54
CA PHE A 353 -9.06 -11.42 -9.68
C PHE A 353 -9.41 -10.54 -8.48
N ASP A 354 -8.45 -10.36 -7.58
CA ASP A 354 -8.63 -9.55 -6.39
C ASP A 354 -8.60 -8.05 -6.73
N VAL A 355 -9.62 -7.34 -6.25
CA VAL A 355 -9.68 -5.89 -6.29
C VAL A 355 -8.75 -5.34 -5.21
N LYS A 356 -7.94 -4.35 -5.56
CA LYS A 356 -7.01 -3.71 -4.63
C LYS A 356 -7.52 -2.32 -4.20
N ALA A 357 -7.02 -1.85 -3.07
CA ALA A 357 -7.35 -0.50 -2.60
C ALA A 357 -6.95 0.54 -3.67
N ARG A 358 -7.85 1.53 -3.90
CA ARG A 358 -7.73 2.59 -4.90
C ARG A 358 -7.95 2.15 -6.35
N ASP A 359 -8.40 0.93 -6.60
CA ASP A 359 -8.85 0.55 -7.94
C ASP A 359 -10.01 1.39 -8.39
N VAL A 360 -10.06 1.65 -9.70
CA VAL A 360 -11.24 2.21 -10.37
C VAL A 360 -11.76 1.15 -11.33
N ILE A 361 -12.92 0.62 -11.00
CA ILE A 361 -13.65 -0.33 -11.85
C ILE A 361 -14.59 0.50 -12.74
N TYR A 362 -14.46 0.37 -14.04
CA TYR A 362 -15.26 1.08 -15.01
C TYR A 362 -16.02 0.10 -15.89
N ALA A 363 -17.33 0.17 -15.88
CA ALA A 363 -18.19 -0.54 -16.81
C ALA A 363 -18.56 0.38 -17.97
N SER A 364 -18.06 0.09 -19.17
CA SER A 364 -18.38 0.88 -20.35
C SER A 364 -19.85 0.69 -20.77
N ARG A 365 -20.39 1.68 -21.46
CA ARG A 365 -21.71 1.59 -22.07
C ARG A 365 -21.62 0.86 -23.40
N HIS A 366 -22.73 0.22 -23.79
CA HIS A 366 -22.86 -0.40 -25.10
C HIS A 366 -22.98 0.68 -26.21
N PRO A 367 -22.29 0.55 -27.35
CA PRO A 367 -22.31 1.55 -28.43
C PRO A 367 -23.72 1.87 -28.98
N SER A 368 -24.65 0.93 -28.94
CA SER A 368 -26.05 1.15 -29.40
C SER A 368 -26.80 2.23 -28.61
N ILE A 369 -26.35 2.54 -27.39
CA ILE A 369 -26.98 3.59 -26.56
C ILE A 369 -26.78 4.97 -27.20
N ASP A 370 -25.64 5.23 -27.80
CA ASP A 370 -25.36 6.50 -28.46
C ASP A 370 -26.27 6.66 -29.69
N PHE A 371 -26.50 5.59 -30.43
CA PHE A 371 -27.44 5.60 -31.56
C PHE A 371 -28.89 5.86 -31.10
N THR A 372 -29.35 5.23 -30.05
CA THR A 372 -30.69 5.46 -29.47
C THR A 372 -30.86 6.90 -28.99
N ARG A 373 -29.86 7.46 -28.27
CA ARG A 373 -29.85 8.88 -27.85
C ARG A 373 -29.87 9.82 -29.04
N PHE A 374 -29.09 9.53 -30.09
CA PHE A 374 -29.09 10.32 -31.33
C PHE A 374 -30.47 10.34 -32.01
N VAL A 375 -31.12 9.17 -32.14
CA VAL A 375 -32.48 9.06 -32.71
C VAL A 375 -33.49 9.82 -31.85
N THR A 376 -33.39 9.76 -30.55
CA THR A 376 -34.29 10.48 -29.62
C THR A 376 -34.13 12.00 -29.77
N ILE A 377 -32.89 12.50 -29.89
CA ILE A 377 -32.62 13.94 -30.08
C ILE A 377 -33.16 14.45 -31.41
N ILE A 378 -33.02 13.68 -32.48
CA ILE A 378 -33.54 14.07 -33.81
C ILE A 378 -35.08 13.92 -33.88
N GLY A 379 -35.65 12.94 -33.18
CA GLY A 379 -37.08 12.69 -33.19
C GLY A 379 -37.91 13.71 -32.39
N GLN A 380 -37.34 14.48 -31.49
CA GLN A 380 -38.03 15.50 -30.68
C GLN A 380 -38.44 16.79 -31.42
N PRO A 381 -37.73 17.30 -32.43
CA PRO A 381 -38.14 18.56 -33.10
C PRO A 381 -39.41 18.48 -33.91
N ILE A 382 -39.88 17.30 -34.31
CA ILE A 382 -41.02 17.14 -35.19
C ILE A 382 -42.36 17.42 -34.50
N SER A 383 -42.42 17.27 -33.18
CA SER A 383 -43.63 17.54 -32.38
C SER A 383 -43.87 19.04 -32.07
N ILE A 384 -42.84 19.88 -32.20
CA ILE A 384 -42.99 21.34 -31.95
C ILE A 384 -43.58 22.07 -33.16
N VAL A 385 -43.38 21.56 -34.37
CA VAL A 385 -43.89 22.20 -35.61
C VAL A 385 -45.37 21.91 -35.83
N SER A 386 -45.90 20.78 -35.33
CA SER A 386 -47.32 20.45 -35.45
C SER A 386 -48.23 21.25 -34.50
N GLY A 387 -47.65 21.81 -33.37
CA GLY A 387 -48.39 22.66 -32.46
C GLY A 387 -48.56 24.14 -32.93
N GLY A 388 -47.72 24.58 -33.89
CA GLY A 388 -47.77 25.95 -34.43
C GLY A 388 -48.83 26.21 -35.50
N ALA A 389 -49.35 25.18 -36.16
CA ALA A 389 -50.36 25.33 -37.21
C ALA A 389 -51.80 25.54 -36.68
N GLY A 390 -52.02 25.31 -35.35
CA GLY A 390 -53.33 25.51 -34.73
C GLY A 390 -53.64 26.93 -34.27
N ILE A 391 -52.66 27.84 -34.27
CA ILE A 391 -52.87 29.21 -33.74
C ILE A 391 -53.23 30.21 -34.85
N TYR A 392 -53.09 29.86 -36.13
CA TYR A 392 -53.37 30.80 -37.22
C TYR A 392 -54.86 30.88 -37.66
N ASN A 393 -55.72 30.00 -37.12
CA ASN A 393 -57.16 29.97 -37.54
C ASN A 393 -58.10 30.64 -36.52
N ASN A 394 -57.62 31.28 -35.47
CA ASN A 394 -58.52 31.97 -34.49
C ASN A 394 -58.44 33.50 -34.49
N PHE A 395 -57.97 34.13 -35.59
CA PHE A 395 -57.92 35.57 -35.68
C PHE A 395 -58.73 36.14 -36.85
N ASN A 396 -59.63 35.37 -37.49
CA ASN A 396 -60.58 35.86 -38.50
C ASN A 396 -62.00 35.32 -38.20
N ASP A 397 -62.62 35.83 -37.13
CA ASP A 397 -64.09 35.98 -37.02
C ASP A 397 -64.35 37.18 -36.12
#